data_cec09fd81490f76c518c67a69e012c9c
#
_entry.id   cec09fd81490f76c518c67a69e012c9c
#
_cell.length_a   1.000
_cell.length_b   1.000
_cell.length_c   1.000
_cell.angle_alpha   90.00
_cell.angle_beta   90.00
_cell.angle_gamma   90.00
#
_symmetry.space_group_name_H-M   'P 1'
#
loop_
_entity.id
_entity.type
_entity.pdbx_description
1 polymer ?
#
loop_
_entity_poly.entity_id
_entity_poly.type
_entity_poly.pdbx_seq_one_letter_code
_entity_poly.pdbx_strand_id
1 'polypeptide(L)'
;MNDNPLRVLDCKHEDQSFLESLPKSADYLYTDCEDHFHRLLLTLDALKIPYRLNHRLVRGLDYYTRTVFEVVSEDLGAQNALLGGGRYDYLVRHLGGPATPGVGWGLGLERLTSVLTTRYPELAGSLAIPRAYVVHSGAATAVAFDLRRTLADSGWALDLDARQDGFGKQLARASKRGARVALILGEDEVVAGTCTVKDLTSGSQWTVALTDVADCLARADHT
;
A
#
# COMPACT_ATOMS: atom_id res chain seq x y z
N MET A 1 -18.22 12.20 23.47
CA MET A 1 -17.78 11.36 24.61
C MET A 1 -18.83 10.36 25.07
N ASN A 2 -20.12 10.55 24.77
CA ASN A 2 -21.15 9.63 25.26
C ASN A 2 -21.23 8.28 24.54
N ASP A 3 -20.64 8.13 23.36
CA ASP A 3 -20.85 6.94 22.53
C ASP A 3 -19.74 5.88 22.71
N ASN A 4 -18.57 6.25 23.20
CA ASN A 4 -17.49 5.30 23.52
C ASN A 4 -16.67 5.81 24.72
N PRO A 5 -16.95 5.32 25.92
CA PRO A 5 -16.26 5.75 27.14
C PRO A 5 -14.77 5.39 27.15
N LEU A 6 -14.33 4.38 26.37
CA LEU A 6 -12.91 3.99 26.28
C LEU A 6 -12.04 5.06 25.62
N ARG A 7 -12.63 6.02 24.90
CA ARG A 7 -11.87 7.13 24.31
C ARG A 7 -11.18 8.04 25.33
N VAL A 8 -11.57 7.99 26.58
CA VAL A 8 -10.85 8.69 27.65
C VAL A 8 -9.40 8.23 27.75
N LEU A 9 -9.11 6.95 27.43
CA LEU A 9 -7.77 6.38 27.49
C LEU A 9 -6.82 6.93 26.42
N ASP A 10 -7.34 7.51 25.33
CA ASP A 10 -6.57 8.15 24.24
C ASP A 10 -6.59 9.70 24.36
N CYS A 11 -7.07 10.22 25.48
CA CYS A 11 -7.12 11.68 25.68
C CYS A 11 -5.72 12.23 25.92
N LYS A 12 -5.30 13.16 25.05
CA LYS A 12 -3.98 13.82 25.14
C LYS A 12 -3.94 14.99 26.14
N HIS A 13 -5.09 15.40 26.64
CA HIS A 13 -5.24 16.54 27.53
C HIS A 13 -5.36 16.16 29.01
N GLU A 14 -5.55 14.87 29.30
CA GLU A 14 -5.61 14.39 30.67
C GLU A 14 -4.23 14.14 31.25
N ASP A 15 -4.13 14.30 32.57
CA ASP A 15 -2.90 14.00 33.29
C ASP A 15 -2.56 12.50 33.19
N GLN A 16 -1.29 12.22 32.91
CA GLN A 16 -0.79 10.85 32.82
C GLN A 16 -1.03 10.05 34.11
N SER A 17 -0.91 10.70 35.26
CA SER A 17 -1.19 10.08 36.58
C SER A 17 -2.65 9.66 36.72
N PHE A 18 -3.58 10.47 36.23
CA PHE A 18 -4.99 10.12 36.18
C PHE A 18 -5.24 8.90 35.25
N LEU A 19 -4.69 8.91 34.07
CA LEU A 19 -4.82 7.79 33.13
C LEU A 19 -4.22 6.49 33.67
N GLU A 20 -3.15 6.58 34.49
CA GLU A 20 -2.52 5.44 35.16
C GLU A 20 -3.39 4.87 36.29
N SER A 21 -4.20 5.69 36.90
CA SER A 21 -5.13 5.28 37.96
C SER A 21 -6.38 4.56 37.44
N LEU A 22 -6.66 4.67 36.13
CA LEU A 22 -7.85 4.04 35.54
C LEU A 22 -7.74 2.51 35.54
N PRO A 23 -8.87 1.80 35.73
CA PRO A 23 -8.90 0.36 35.62
C PRO A 23 -8.42 -0.12 34.24
N LYS A 24 -7.63 -1.18 34.21
CA LYS A 24 -7.20 -1.80 32.97
C LYS A 24 -8.29 -2.73 32.47
N SER A 25 -8.69 -2.62 31.19
CA SER A 25 -9.72 -3.49 30.60
C SER A 25 -9.35 -4.97 30.69
N ALA A 26 -8.06 -5.30 30.72
CA ALA A 26 -7.58 -6.67 30.86
C ALA A 26 -7.90 -7.30 32.23
N ASP A 27 -8.10 -6.49 33.27
CA ASP A 27 -8.40 -6.99 34.64
C ASP A 27 -9.87 -7.39 34.79
N TYR A 28 -10.71 -7.12 33.79
CA TYR A 28 -12.16 -7.31 33.82
C TYR A 28 -12.68 -8.16 32.64
N LEU A 29 -11.82 -9.02 32.09
CA LEU A 29 -12.22 -9.89 30.99
C LEU A 29 -13.15 -11.00 31.48
N TYR A 30 -14.15 -11.35 30.68
CA TYR A 30 -14.87 -12.60 30.83
C TYR A 30 -13.94 -13.77 30.51
N THR A 31 -14.18 -14.93 31.11
CA THR A 31 -13.36 -16.14 30.94
C THR A 31 -13.07 -16.46 29.47
N ASP A 32 -14.08 -16.43 28.61
CA ASP A 32 -13.91 -16.69 27.17
C ASP A 32 -12.99 -15.67 26.47
N CYS A 33 -12.97 -14.41 26.93
CA CYS A 33 -12.11 -13.37 26.39
C CYS A 33 -10.68 -13.51 26.91
N GLU A 34 -10.54 -13.89 28.18
CA GLU A 34 -9.25 -14.17 28.81
C GLU A 34 -8.57 -15.37 28.14
N ASP A 35 -9.28 -16.49 27.96
CA ASP A 35 -8.79 -17.69 27.27
C ASP A 35 -8.39 -17.38 25.84
N HIS A 36 -9.19 -16.58 25.13
CA HIS A 36 -8.88 -16.15 23.77
C HIS A 36 -7.59 -15.34 23.73
N PHE A 37 -7.46 -14.35 24.63
CA PHE A 37 -6.30 -13.47 24.68
C PHE A 37 -5.04 -14.23 25.07
N HIS A 38 -5.13 -15.11 26.05
CA HIS A 38 -4.02 -15.97 26.45
C HIS A 38 -3.52 -16.85 25.30
N ARG A 39 -4.42 -17.50 24.56
CA ARG A 39 -4.05 -18.28 23.36
C ARG A 39 -3.38 -17.43 22.28
N LEU A 40 -3.82 -16.19 22.09
CA LEU A 40 -3.18 -15.27 21.15
C LEU A 40 -1.74 -15.00 21.58
N LEU A 41 -1.49 -14.67 22.84
CA LEU A 41 -0.14 -14.41 23.36
C LEU A 41 0.77 -15.61 23.22
N LEU A 42 0.30 -16.81 23.60
CA LEU A 42 1.05 -18.06 23.39
C LEU A 42 1.42 -18.29 21.91
N THR A 43 0.51 -17.92 21.00
CA THR A 43 0.77 -18.06 19.56
C THR A 43 1.83 -17.08 19.10
N LEU A 44 1.78 -15.82 19.54
CA LEU A 44 2.79 -14.81 19.23
C LEU A 44 4.18 -15.23 19.77
N ASP A 45 4.23 -15.76 20.98
CA ASP A 45 5.48 -16.26 21.59
C ASP A 45 6.05 -17.45 20.81
N ALA A 46 5.20 -18.41 20.43
CA ALA A 46 5.60 -19.57 19.61
C ALA A 46 6.13 -19.16 18.23
N LEU A 47 5.56 -18.10 17.63
CA LEU A 47 6.00 -17.52 16.36
C LEU A 47 7.18 -16.55 16.53
N LYS A 48 7.63 -16.29 17.77
CA LYS A 48 8.69 -15.32 18.10
C LYS A 48 8.40 -13.91 17.57
N ILE A 49 7.13 -13.52 17.55
CA ILE A 49 6.69 -12.17 17.18
C ILE A 49 6.78 -11.30 18.44
N PRO A 50 7.66 -10.29 18.47
CA PRO A 50 7.76 -9.41 19.63
C PRO A 50 6.52 -8.54 19.75
N TYR A 51 5.98 -8.42 20.95
CA TYR A 51 4.85 -7.56 21.25
C TYR A 51 5.00 -6.87 22.60
N ARG A 52 4.21 -5.82 22.78
CA ARG A 52 4.07 -5.11 24.05
C ARG A 52 2.58 -4.95 24.35
N LEU A 53 2.17 -5.31 25.54
CA LEU A 53 0.80 -5.07 25.99
C LEU A 53 0.62 -3.58 26.28
N ASN A 54 -0.41 -2.99 25.67
CA ASN A 54 -0.79 -1.62 25.91
C ASN A 54 -2.28 -1.56 26.31
N HIS A 55 -2.52 -1.43 27.62
CA HIS A 55 -3.87 -1.40 28.20
C HIS A 55 -4.65 -0.10 27.85
N ARG A 56 -3.99 0.87 27.23
CA ARG A 56 -4.59 2.14 26.80
C ARG A 56 -4.86 2.19 25.32
N LEU A 57 -4.53 1.14 24.59
CA LEU A 57 -4.74 1.12 23.15
C LEU A 57 -6.25 1.09 22.84
N VAL A 58 -6.75 2.21 22.32
CA VAL A 58 -8.12 2.37 21.86
C VAL A 58 -8.09 2.73 20.38
N ARG A 59 -9.03 2.17 19.62
CA ARG A 59 -9.23 2.48 18.22
C ARG A 59 -10.44 3.39 18.04
N GLY A 60 -10.40 4.24 17.04
CA GLY A 60 -11.45 5.20 16.74
C GLY A 60 -12.75 4.62 16.17
N LEU A 61 -12.86 3.29 16.09
CA LEU A 61 -13.98 2.57 15.47
C LEU A 61 -14.64 1.65 16.50
N ASP A 62 -15.96 1.73 16.62
CA ASP A 62 -16.72 1.08 17.70
C ASP A 62 -17.10 -0.37 17.39
N TYR A 63 -16.74 -0.90 16.23
CA TYR A 63 -17.05 -2.27 15.82
C TYR A 63 -16.03 -3.31 16.30
N TYR A 64 -14.91 -2.88 16.86
CA TYR A 64 -13.89 -3.82 17.36
C TYR A 64 -14.39 -4.57 18.59
N THR A 65 -14.00 -5.85 18.64
CA THR A 65 -14.27 -6.76 19.74
C THR A 65 -12.98 -7.45 20.16
N ARG A 66 -12.89 -7.85 21.44
CA ARG A 66 -11.79 -8.65 22.00
C ARG A 66 -10.41 -8.03 21.81
N THR A 67 -9.80 -8.15 20.62
CA THR A 67 -8.40 -7.77 20.40
C THR A 67 -8.30 -6.62 19.42
N VAL A 68 -7.52 -5.62 19.79
CA VAL A 68 -7.02 -4.55 18.90
C VAL A 68 -5.51 -4.56 18.91
N PHE A 69 -4.89 -4.13 17.80
CA PHE A 69 -3.45 -4.09 17.69
C PHE A 69 -2.98 -2.94 16.82
N GLU A 70 -1.73 -2.54 17.05
CA GLU A 70 -0.99 -1.62 16.19
C GLU A 70 0.41 -2.19 15.94
N VAL A 71 0.94 -1.92 14.77
CA VAL A 71 2.37 -2.06 14.49
C VAL A 71 2.95 -0.65 14.47
N VAL A 72 3.98 -0.44 15.26
CA VAL A 72 4.61 0.87 15.45
C VAL A 72 6.06 0.85 15.00
N SER A 73 6.57 2.01 14.57
CA SER A 73 7.97 2.23 14.28
C SER A 73 8.45 3.52 14.93
N GLU A 74 9.59 3.46 15.62
CA GLU A 74 10.22 4.62 16.24
C GLU A 74 10.67 5.68 15.21
N ASP A 75 10.90 5.28 13.96
CA ASP A 75 11.31 6.17 12.87
C ASP A 75 10.25 7.19 12.46
N LEU A 76 9.00 7.03 12.93
CA LEU A 76 7.89 7.91 12.58
C LEU A 76 7.61 9.03 13.61
N GLY A 77 8.43 9.13 14.65
CA GLY A 77 8.27 10.14 15.70
C GLY A 77 6.99 9.97 16.54
N ALA A 78 6.33 11.08 16.91
CA ALA A 78 5.20 11.06 17.84
C ALA A 78 3.96 10.27 17.38
N GLN A 79 3.76 10.19 16.08
CA GLN A 79 2.69 9.37 15.48
C GLN A 79 3.32 8.12 14.85
N ASN A 80 3.65 7.15 15.66
CA ASN A 80 4.51 6.04 15.29
C ASN A 80 3.78 4.80 14.71
N ALA A 81 2.44 4.80 14.64
CA ALA A 81 1.68 3.67 14.11
C ALA A 81 1.84 3.54 12.58
N LEU A 82 2.33 2.40 12.11
CA LEU A 82 2.38 2.00 10.70
C LEU A 82 1.04 1.45 10.23
N LEU A 83 0.49 0.55 11.01
CA LEU A 83 -0.82 -0.05 10.78
C LEU A 83 -1.56 -0.22 12.10
N GLY A 84 -2.86 -0.34 11.98
CA GLY A 84 -3.69 -0.67 13.11
C GLY A 84 -4.92 -1.44 12.68
N GLY A 85 -5.36 -2.33 13.54
CA GLY A 85 -6.46 -3.22 13.27
C GLY A 85 -7.02 -3.88 14.52
N GLY A 86 -7.86 -4.87 14.29
CA GLY A 86 -8.46 -5.65 15.37
C GLY A 86 -9.47 -6.66 14.88
N ARG A 87 -10.01 -7.36 15.81
CA ARG A 87 -11.10 -8.32 15.61
C ARG A 87 -12.44 -7.60 15.65
N TYR A 88 -13.39 -8.07 14.87
CA TYR A 88 -14.79 -7.58 14.86
C TYR A 88 -15.73 -8.75 14.61
N ASP A 89 -16.54 -9.08 15.64
CA ASP A 89 -17.43 -10.24 15.59
C ASP A 89 -18.84 -9.88 15.12
N TYR A 90 -19.21 -8.59 15.19
CA TYR A 90 -20.57 -8.15 14.93
C TYR A 90 -20.74 -7.28 13.68
N LEU A 91 -19.65 -6.87 13.03
CA LEU A 91 -19.72 -5.94 11.91
C LEU A 91 -20.57 -6.49 10.76
N VAL A 92 -20.36 -7.74 10.37
CA VAL A 92 -21.12 -8.38 9.28
C VAL A 92 -22.60 -8.43 9.62
N ARG A 93 -22.95 -8.75 10.86
CA ARG A 93 -24.33 -8.76 11.34
C ARG A 93 -24.95 -7.37 11.34
N HIS A 94 -24.22 -6.34 11.76
CA HIS A 94 -24.70 -4.95 11.71
C HIS A 94 -24.97 -4.46 10.28
N LEU A 95 -24.29 -5.03 9.30
CA LEU A 95 -24.50 -4.75 7.87
C LEU A 95 -25.57 -5.65 7.23
N GLY A 96 -26.31 -6.44 8.03
CA GLY A 96 -27.41 -7.29 7.57
C GLY A 96 -26.99 -8.68 7.10
N GLY A 97 -25.73 -9.07 7.29
CA GLY A 97 -25.23 -10.41 7.01
C GLY A 97 -25.36 -11.39 8.17
N PRO A 98 -24.91 -12.65 8.02
CA PRO A 98 -24.88 -13.63 9.11
C PRO A 98 -23.86 -13.25 10.18
N ALA A 99 -23.99 -13.83 11.38
CA ALA A 99 -23.01 -13.67 12.45
C ALA A 99 -21.66 -14.29 12.02
N THR A 100 -20.73 -13.45 11.60
CA THR A 100 -19.43 -13.88 11.07
C THR A 100 -18.33 -13.06 11.75
N PRO A 101 -17.42 -13.71 12.51
CA PRO A 101 -16.27 -13.04 13.05
C PRO A 101 -15.30 -12.65 11.94
N GLY A 102 -14.64 -11.51 12.14
CA GLY A 102 -13.63 -11.02 11.19
C GLY A 102 -12.43 -10.42 11.92
N VAL A 103 -11.34 -10.32 11.22
CA VAL A 103 -10.15 -9.57 11.60
C VAL A 103 -9.66 -8.79 10.40
N GLY A 104 -9.21 -7.57 10.64
CA GLY A 104 -8.68 -6.74 9.58
C GLY A 104 -7.84 -5.61 10.11
N TRP A 105 -7.13 -4.96 9.20
CA TRP A 105 -6.26 -3.83 9.52
C TRP A 105 -6.16 -2.85 8.34
N GLY A 106 -5.79 -1.62 8.66
CA GLY A 106 -5.40 -0.61 7.68
C GLY A 106 -3.92 -0.27 7.82
N LEU A 107 -3.20 -0.23 6.72
CA LEU A 107 -1.78 0.10 6.63
C LEU A 107 -1.60 1.44 5.91
N GLY A 108 -0.80 2.35 6.49
CA GLY A 108 -0.36 3.56 5.80
C GLY A 108 0.81 3.25 4.86
N LEU A 109 0.55 3.16 3.55
CA LEU A 109 1.58 2.81 2.57
C LEU A 109 2.71 3.83 2.52
N GLU A 110 2.38 5.13 2.57
CA GLU A 110 3.35 6.22 2.61
C GLU A 110 4.24 6.16 3.87
N ARG A 111 3.63 5.80 5.01
CA ARG A 111 4.35 5.63 6.28
C ARG A 111 5.31 4.46 6.23
N LEU A 112 4.87 3.33 5.68
CA LEU A 112 5.73 2.16 5.47
C LEU A 112 6.89 2.50 4.52
N THR A 113 6.62 3.16 3.41
CA THR A 113 7.64 3.61 2.46
C THR A 113 8.65 4.53 3.14
N SER A 114 8.21 5.49 3.94
CA SER A 114 9.08 6.40 4.68
C SER A 114 10.02 5.65 5.63
N VAL A 115 9.50 4.69 6.39
CA VAL A 115 10.32 3.86 7.29
C VAL A 115 11.32 3.02 6.51
N LEU A 116 10.89 2.38 5.43
CA LEU A 116 11.77 1.54 4.60
C LEU A 116 12.90 2.34 3.97
N THR A 117 12.60 3.50 3.41
CA THR A 117 13.62 4.37 2.78
C THR A 117 14.57 4.99 3.80
N THR A 118 14.14 5.18 5.04
CA THR A 118 14.99 5.68 6.12
C THR A 118 15.93 4.57 6.64
N ARG A 119 15.41 3.37 6.86
CA ARG A 119 16.19 2.24 7.39
C ARG A 119 17.08 1.57 6.36
N TYR A 120 16.64 1.56 5.11
CA TYR A 120 17.26 0.84 4.00
C TYR A 120 17.38 1.77 2.79
N PRO A 121 18.26 2.80 2.86
CA PRO A 121 18.45 3.75 1.76
C PRO A 121 18.82 3.09 0.43
N GLU A 122 19.49 1.94 0.51
CA GLU A 122 19.87 1.12 -0.64
C GLU A 122 18.65 0.59 -1.40
N LEU A 123 17.51 0.36 -0.72
CA LEU A 123 16.27 -0.04 -1.38
C LEU A 123 15.72 1.09 -2.27
N ALA A 124 15.91 2.34 -1.89
CA ALA A 124 15.51 3.48 -2.71
C ALA A 124 16.27 3.52 -4.05
N GLY A 125 17.55 3.09 -4.07
CA GLY A 125 18.35 2.92 -5.28
C GLY A 125 18.01 1.64 -6.05
N SER A 126 17.72 0.55 -5.35
CA SER A 126 17.30 -0.74 -5.92
C SER A 126 15.89 -0.72 -6.51
N LEU A 127 15.05 0.19 -6.04
CA LEU A 127 13.74 0.49 -6.62
C LEU A 127 13.87 1.41 -7.87
N ALA A 128 15.07 1.70 -8.35
CA ALA A 128 15.29 2.17 -9.70
C ALA A 128 15.07 1.03 -10.71
N ILE A 129 13.90 0.37 -10.58
CA ILE A 129 13.35 -0.48 -11.62
C ILE A 129 13.33 0.38 -12.90
N PRO A 130 13.88 -0.12 -13.99
CA PRO A 130 13.86 0.63 -15.25
C PRO A 130 12.42 1.05 -15.55
N ARG A 131 12.22 2.34 -15.79
CA ARG A 131 10.88 2.90 -15.99
C ARG A 131 10.56 3.01 -17.45
N ALA A 132 9.49 2.37 -17.86
CA ALA A 132 8.84 2.66 -19.11
C ALA A 132 7.62 3.57 -18.86
N TYR A 133 7.38 4.48 -19.80
CA TYR A 133 6.27 5.41 -19.75
C TYR A 133 5.36 5.22 -20.95
N VAL A 134 4.09 4.88 -20.72
CA VAL A 134 3.13 4.71 -21.79
C VAL A 134 2.56 6.07 -22.18
N VAL A 135 2.80 6.44 -23.42
CA VAL A 135 2.34 7.68 -24.08
C VAL A 135 1.26 7.27 -25.08
N HIS A 136 0.05 7.79 -24.96
CA HIS A 136 -1.05 7.32 -25.79
C HIS A 136 -2.00 8.43 -26.23
N SER A 137 -2.70 8.19 -27.36
CA SER A 137 -3.86 8.98 -27.76
C SER A 137 -5.09 8.57 -26.96
N GLY A 138 -6.14 9.39 -26.96
CA GLY A 138 -7.40 9.04 -26.32
C GLY A 138 -8.02 7.73 -26.83
N ALA A 139 -7.90 7.48 -28.13
CA ALA A 139 -8.37 6.25 -28.77
C ALA A 139 -7.59 4.99 -28.31
N ALA A 140 -6.33 5.15 -27.95
CA ALA A 140 -5.46 4.05 -27.50
C ALA A 140 -5.56 3.75 -25.99
N THR A 141 -6.40 4.46 -25.22
CA THR A 141 -6.47 4.34 -23.75
C THR A 141 -6.65 2.89 -23.28
N ALA A 142 -7.60 2.16 -23.86
CA ALA A 142 -7.87 0.78 -23.46
C ALA A 142 -6.65 -0.13 -23.70
N VAL A 143 -5.99 0.01 -24.85
CA VAL A 143 -4.78 -0.75 -25.21
C VAL A 143 -3.63 -0.39 -24.27
N ALA A 144 -3.48 0.88 -23.90
CA ALA A 144 -2.45 1.34 -22.98
C ALA A 144 -2.61 0.74 -21.57
N PHE A 145 -3.84 0.64 -21.06
CA PHE A 145 -4.13 -0.02 -19.78
C PHE A 145 -3.89 -1.53 -19.85
N ASP A 146 -4.28 -2.17 -20.95
CA ASP A 146 -4.07 -3.60 -21.14
C ASP A 146 -2.58 -3.92 -21.25
N LEU A 147 -1.82 -3.13 -21.99
CA LEU A 147 -0.35 -3.25 -22.09
C LEU A 147 0.30 -3.11 -20.70
N ARG A 148 -0.12 -2.12 -19.91
CA ARG A 148 0.38 -1.96 -18.53
C ARG A 148 0.09 -3.19 -17.67
N ARG A 149 -1.11 -3.78 -17.78
CA ARG A 149 -1.50 -4.99 -17.05
C ARG A 149 -0.66 -6.19 -17.49
N THR A 150 -0.49 -6.37 -18.78
CA THR A 150 0.30 -7.48 -19.37
C THR A 150 1.77 -7.41 -18.98
N LEU A 151 2.32 -6.20 -18.83
CA LEU A 151 3.72 -5.98 -18.46
C LEU A 151 3.95 -5.85 -16.94
N ALA A 152 2.92 -6.06 -16.11
CA ALA A 152 3.05 -5.92 -14.65
C ALA A 152 4.15 -6.82 -14.06
N ASP A 153 4.34 -8.01 -14.63
CA ASP A 153 5.30 -9.02 -14.17
C ASP A 153 6.64 -8.99 -14.93
N SER A 154 6.84 -8.00 -15.80
CA SER A 154 8.04 -7.90 -16.64
C SER A 154 9.31 -7.40 -15.93
N GLY A 155 9.18 -7.02 -14.64
CA GLY A 155 10.26 -6.38 -13.89
C GLY A 155 10.41 -4.87 -14.17
N TRP A 156 9.61 -4.30 -15.08
CA TRP A 156 9.60 -2.88 -15.39
C TRP A 156 8.51 -2.12 -14.63
N ALA A 157 8.84 -0.97 -14.08
CA ALA A 157 7.82 -0.05 -13.57
C ALA A 157 7.20 0.72 -14.75
N LEU A 158 5.92 0.46 -15.03
CA LEU A 158 5.19 1.15 -16.09
C LEU A 158 4.34 2.28 -15.50
N ASP A 159 4.72 3.51 -15.88
CA ASP A 159 3.88 4.68 -15.68
C ASP A 159 2.98 4.88 -16.93
N LEU A 160 1.76 5.34 -16.71
CA LEU A 160 0.80 5.66 -17.77
C LEU A 160 0.32 7.09 -17.57
N ASP A 161 0.30 7.88 -18.66
CA ASP A 161 -0.25 9.23 -18.58
C ASP A 161 -1.78 9.19 -18.58
N ALA A 162 -2.38 9.59 -17.48
CA ALA A 162 -3.83 9.67 -17.35
C ALA A 162 -4.43 10.93 -18.02
N ARG A 163 -3.58 11.84 -18.51
CA ARG A 163 -4.01 13.08 -19.16
C ARG A 163 -4.07 12.84 -20.67
N GLN A 164 -5.10 13.36 -21.29
CA GLN A 164 -5.26 13.30 -22.75
C GLN A 164 -4.55 14.49 -23.43
N ASP A 165 -3.30 14.74 -23.07
CA ASP A 165 -2.46 15.73 -23.71
C ASP A 165 -1.83 15.17 -25.00
N GLY A 166 -1.39 16.05 -25.90
CA GLY A 166 -0.62 15.63 -27.09
C GLY A 166 0.70 14.93 -26.72
N PHE A 167 1.19 14.05 -27.59
CA PHE A 167 2.37 13.20 -27.40
C PHE A 167 3.62 13.95 -26.90
N GLY A 168 3.88 15.15 -27.44
CA GLY A 168 5.03 15.95 -27.01
C GLY A 168 5.02 16.28 -25.51
N LYS A 169 3.85 16.63 -24.95
CA LYS A 169 3.73 16.92 -23.52
C LYS A 169 3.85 15.65 -22.66
N GLN A 170 3.32 14.53 -23.13
CA GLN A 170 3.45 13.25 -22.46
C GLN A 170 4.91 12.78 -22.45
N LEU A 171 5.62 12.87 -23.58
CA LEU A 171 7.06 12.55 -23.68
C LEU A 171 7.92 13.44 -22.77
N ALA A 172 7.61 14.73 -22.69
CA ALA A 172 8.30 15.63 -21.77
C ALA A 172 8.11 15.21 -20.30
N ARG A 173 6.91 14.73 -19.93
CA ARG A 173 6.64 14.19 -18.59
C ARG A 173 7.36 12.87 -18.34
N ALA A 174 7.40 11.98 -19.34
CA ALA A 174 8.15 10.73 -19.27
C ALA A 174 9.62 10.99 -18.94
N SER A 175 10.25 11.88 -19.69
CA SER A 175 11.64 12.30 -19.47
C SER A 175 11.84 12.93 -18.07
N LYS A 176 10.95 13.85 -17.65
CA LYS A 176 11.02 14.49 -16.31
C LYS A 176 10.87 13.49 -15.17
N ARG A 177 10.15 12.37 -15.37
CA ARG A 177 9.99 11.31 -14.38
C ARG A 177 11.11 10.28 -14.40
N GLY A 178 12.13 10.47 -15.23
CA GLY A 178 13.27 9.57 -15.34
C GLY A 178 12.92 8.25 -16.04
N ALA A 179 11.90 8.24 -16.91
CA ALA A 179 11.65 7.07 -17.73
C ALA A 179 12.79 6.88 -18.72
N ARG A 180 13.27 5.63 -18.84
CA ARG A 180 14.28 5.25 -19.84
C ARG A 180 13.66 5.07 -21.21
N VAL A 181 12.46 4.51 -21.24
CA VAL A 181 11.76 4.16 -22.48
C VAL A 181 10.35 4.75 -22.48
N ALA A 182 9.92 5.28 -23.61
CA ALA A 182 8.53 5.61 -23.88
C ALA A 182 7.91 4.59 -24.84
N LEU A 183 6.76 4.06 -24.44
CA LEU A 183 5.90 3.18 -25.25
C LEU A 183 4.79 4.05 -25.84
N ILE A 184 4.84 4.29 -27.14
CA ILE A 184 3.95 5.21 -27.83
C ILE A 184 2.84 4.41 -28.53
N LEU A 185 1.59 4.78 -28.24
CA LEU A 185 0.37 4.18 -28.78
C LEU A 185 -0.50 5.28 -29.38
N GLY A 186 -0.46 5.43 -30.67
CA GLY A 186 -1.38 6.23 -31.46
C GLY A 186 -2.52 5.40 -32.03
N GLU A 187 -3.36 6.01 -32.82
CA GLU A 187 -4.43 5.31 -33.54
C GLU A 187 -3.88 4.31 -34.55
N ASP A 188 -2.81 4.68 -35.26
CA ASP A 188 -2.14 3.82 -36.24
C ASP A 188 -1.53 2.58 -35.58
N GLU A 189 -0.86 2.74 -34.42
CA GLU A 189 -0.31 1.64 -33.66
C GLU A 189 -1.40 0.68 -33.18
N VAL A 190 -2.53 1.20 -32.71
CA VAL A 190 -3.66 0.38 -32.28
C VAL A 190 -4.23 -0.44 -33.42
N VAL A 191 -4.43 0.18 -34.60
CA VAL A 191 -4.93 -0.52 -35.79
C VAL A 191 -3.95 -1.58 -36.29
N ALA A 192 -2.65 -1.29 -36.23
CA ALA A 192 -1.59 -2.20 -36.69
C ALA A 192 -1.26 -3.29 -35.64
N GLY A 193 -1.77 -3.21 -34.39
CA GLY A 193 -1.38 -4.11 -33.31
C GLY A 193 0.07 -3.96 -32.87
N THR A 194 0.63 -2.77 -32.99
CA THR A 194 2.04 -2.44 -32.73
C THR A 194 2.19 -1.41 -31.63
N CYS A 195 3.42 -1.21 -31.19
CA CYS A 195 3.84 -0.13 -30.29
C CYS A 195 5.13 0.47 -30.80
N THR A 196 5.20 1.80 -30.84
CA THR A 196 6.46 2.50 -31.11
C THR A 196 7.21 2.67 -29.79
N VAL A 197 8.39 2.05 -29.69
CA VAL A 197 9.29 2.13 -28.54
C VAL A 197 10.31 3.23 -28.81
N LYS A 198 10.45 4.16 -27.86
CA LYS A 198 11.44 5.25 -27.95
C LYS A 198 12.35 5.22 -26.74
N ASP A 199 13.64 5.05 -26.96
CA ASP A 199 14.64 5.27 -25.92
C ASP A 199 14.79 6.79 -25.69
N LEU A 200 14.55 7.22 -24.47
CA LEU A 200 14.56 8.65 -24.11
C LEU A 200 15.98 9.18 -23.83
N THR A 201 16.95 8.30 -23.74
CA THR A 201 18.37 8.65 -23.54
C THR A 201 19.05 8.91 -24.90
N SER A 202 18.94 7.93 -25.79
CA SER A 202 19.57 8.03 -27.14
C SER A 202 18.70 8.76 -28.17
N GLY A 203 17.39 8.83 -27.94
CA GLY A 203 16.40 9.35 -28.86
C GLY A 203 16.02 8.40 -29.99
N SER A 204 16.63 7.22 -30.08
CA SER A 204 16.28 6.20 -31.07
C SER A 204 14.89 5.66 -30.87
N GLN A 205 14.23 5.29 -31.97
CA GLN A 205 12.90 4.69 -31.91
C GLN A 205 12.73 3.56 -32.90
N TRP A 206 11.90 2.59 -32.55
CA TRP A 206 11.58 1.43 -33.40
C TRP A 206 10.17 0.93 -33.08
N THR A 207 9.61 0.14 -33.98
CA THR A 207 8.25 -0.42 -33.80
C THR A 207 8.33 -1.92 -33.52
N VAL A 208 7.51 -2.38 -32.58
CA VAL A 208 7.38 -3.81 -32.21
C VAL A 208 5.90 -4.19 -32.16
N ALA A 209 5.60 -5.47 -32.31
CA ALA A 209 4.25 -5.96 -32.03
C ALA A 209 3.91 -5.80 -30.55
N LEU A 210 2.64 -5.54 -30.23
CA LEU A 210 2.20 -5.39 -28.83
C LEU A 210 2.53 -6.65 -27.99
N THR A 211 2.49 -7.84 -28.60
CA THR A 211 2.85 -9.11 -27.98
C THR A 211 4.33 -9.20 -27.60
N ASP A 212 5.19 -8.47 -28.27
CA ASP A 212 6.64 -8.60 -28.16
C ASP A 212 7.26 -7.48 -27.31
N VAL A 213 6.43 -6.58 -26.77
CA VAL A 213 6.93 -5.44 -25.95
C VAL A 213 7.67 -5.92 -24.72
N ALA A 214 7.20 -6.99 -24.05
CA ALA A 214 7.86 -7.57 -22.87
C ALA A 214 9.30 -8.01 -23.20
N ASP A 215 9.45 -8.77 -24.27
CA ASP A 215 10.76 -9.27 -24.73
C ASP A 215 11.67 -8.14 -25.19
N CYS A 216 11.10 -7.10 -25.79
CA CYS A 216 11.82 -5.89 -26.19
C CYS A 216 12.39 -5.17 -24.97
N LEU A 217 11.59 -4.97 -23.93
CA LEU A 217 12.02 -4.33 -22.69
C LEU A 217 13.07 -5.16 -21.96
N ALA A 218 12.93 -6.48 -21.90
CA ALA A 218 13.91 -7.37 -21.27
C ALA A 218 15.29 -7.26 -21.93
N ARG A 219 15.36 -7.09 -23.26
CA ARG A 219 16.63 -6.88 -23.97
C ARG A 219 17.23 -5.49 -23.73
N ALA A 220 16.38 -4.48 -23.56
CA ALA A 220 16.83 -3.11 -23.29
C ALA A 220 17.45 -2.94 -21.89
N ASP A 221 17.16 -3.83 -20.96
CA ASP A 221 17.70 -3.78 -19.59
C ASP A 221 19.15 -4.26 -19.49
N HIS A 222 19.61 -5.02 -20.47
CA HIS A 222 20.96 -5.60 -20.51
C HIS A 222 21.99 -4.75 -21.29
N THR A 223 21.60 -3.56 -21.76
CA THR A 223 22.46 -2.63 -22.51
C THR A 223 22.65 -1.32 -21.74
#